data_5eef4d29a16c2c7fb123167b3a4be8aa
#
_entry.id   5eef4d29a16c2c7fb123167b3a4be8aa
#
_cell.length_a   1.000
_cell.length_b   1.000
_cell.length_c   1.000
_cell.angle_alpha   90.00
_cell.angle_beta   90.00
_cell.angle_gamma   90.00
#
_symmetry.space_group_name_H-M   'P 1'
#
loop_
_entity.id
_entity.type
_entity.pdbx_description
1 polymer ?
#
loop_
_entity_poly.entity_id
_entity_poly.type
_entity_poly.pdbx_seq_one_letter_code
_entity_poly.pdbx_strand_id
1 'polypeptide(L)'
;MKYPKEYLDEIKTRLKVSTVVSKTVSLKKRGKEYVGLSPFKNEKTPSFTVNDEKEFYHCFSTAEHGNIFDFLMKTQNLKFGEAVKALANLAGMRPYTFSKQDEEREKNWLEYKSIYSRYVEKYHHELFNNPSAEAAKNYLKQRNLTSKEVKKFKIGFVGNDSVFYNELKKELLDRLSYLISEN
;
A
#
# COMPACT_ATOMS: atom_id res chain seq x y z
N MET A 1 -0.87 7.23 9.90
CA MET A 1 -0.87 8.57 9.28
C MET A 1 -0.22 8.54 7.91
N LYS A 2 -0.76 9.27 6.95
CA LYS A 2 -0.30 9.26 5.56
C LYS A 2 0.43 10.57 5.28
N TYR A 3 1.69 10.48 4.84
CA TYR A 3 2.45 11.66 4.42
C TYR A 3 1.84 12.28 3.15
N PRO A 4 1.82 13.61 3.01
CA PRO A 4 1.41 14.26 1.77
C PRO A 4 2.27 13.80 0.59
N LYS A 5 1.63 13.68 -0.57
CA LYS A 5 2.32 13.23 -1.79
C LYS A 5 3.45 14.20 -2.16
N GLU A 6 3.20 15.47 -2.05
CA GLU A 6 4.13 16.56 -2.37
C GLU A 6 5.42 16.44 -1.54
N TYR A 7 5.31 16.12 -0.25
CA TYR A 7 6.46 15.92 0.63
C TYR A 7 7.29 14.69 0.22
N LEU A 8 6.64 13.60 -0.14
CA LEU A 8 7.32 12.38 -0.60
C LEU A 8 7.99 12.58 -1.96
N ASP A 9 7.33 13.30 -2.86
CA ASP A 9 7.87 13.60 -4.19
C ASP A 9 9.05 14.57 -4.10
N GLU A 10 9.04 15.52 -3.16
CA GLU A 10 10.18 16.41 -2.90
C GLU A 10 11.40 15.61 -2.42
N ILE A 11 11.22 14.63 -1.55
CA ILE A 11 12.31 13.73 -1.12
C ILE A 11 12.92 13.01 -2.33
N LYS A 12 12.08 12.45 -3.22
CA LYS A 12 12.56 11.76 -4.44
C LYS A 12 13.28 12.69 -5.40
N THR A 13 12.79 13.92 -5.55
CA THR A 13 13.44 14.92 -6.41
C THR A 13 14.84 15.29 -5.91
N ARG A 14 15.02 15.35 -4.59
CA ARG A 14 16.31 15.70 -3.97
C ARG A 14 17.28 14.52 -3.90
N LEU A 15 16.81 13.28 -3.92
CA LEU A 15 17.60 12.07 -3.72
C LEU A 15 17.51 11.12 -4.91
N LYS A 16 18.59 10.99 -5.64
CA LYS A 16 18.72 9.95 -6.65
C LYS A 16 18.75 8.56 -6.00
N VAL A 17 18.16 7.57 -6.65
CA VAL A 17 18.15 6.19 -6.15
C VAL A 17 19.57 5.66 -5.98
N SER A 18 20.45 5.93 -6.95
CA SER A 18 21.86 5.56 -6.89
C SER A 18 22.57 6.14 -5.67
N THR A 19 22.26 7.38 -5.28
CA THR A 19 22.86 8.05 -4.10
C THR A 19 22.45 7.37 -2.80
N VAL A 20 21.17 7.00 -2.68
CA VAL A 20 20.65 6.29 -1.50
C VAL A 20 21.23 4.88 -1.41
N VAL A 21 21.18 4.15 -2.50
CA VAL A 21 21.61 2.75 -2.60
C VAL A 21 23.12 2.60 -2.39
N SER A 22 23.93 3.52 -2.93
CA SER A 22 25.40 3.46 -2.82
C SER A 22 25.93 3.54 -1.40
N LYS A 23 25.11 3.94 -0.43
CA LYS A 23 25.45 3.87 0.99
C LYS A 23 25.56 2.44 1.54
N THR A 24 24.91 1.50 0.87
CA THR A 24 24.85 0.09 1.30
C THR A 24 25.42 -0.86 0.25
N VAL A 25 25.28 -0.53 -1.04
CA VAL A 25 25.67 -1.36 -2.17
C VAL A 25 26.75 -0.67 -2.98
N SER A 26 27.85 -1.39 -3.25
CA SER A 26 28.87 -0.89 -4.19
C SER A 26 28.32 -0.94 -5.63
N LEU A 27 28.04 0.22 -6.18
CA LEU A 27 27.47 0.38 -7.50
C LEU A 27 28.53 0.71 -8.54
N LYS A 28 28.47 0.08 -9.71
CA LYS A 28 29.26 0.41 -10.90
C LYS A 28 28.33 0.92 -12.00
N LYS A 29 28.67 2.06 -12.60
CA LYS A 29 27.89 2.61 -13.71
C LYS A 29 28.01 1.75 -14.96
N ARG A 30 26.88 1.42 -15.60
CA ARG A 30 26.79 0.68 -16.84
C ARG A 30 25.76 1.33 -17.75
N GLY A 31 26.21 2.19 -18.65
CA GLY A 31 25.35 2.98 -19.50
C GLY A 31 24.50 3.96 -18.70
N LYS A 32 23.17 3.83 -18.80
CA LYS A 32 22.19 4.65 -18.06
C LYS A 32 21.86 4.11 -16.67
N GLU A 33 22.34 2.94 -16.33
CA GLU A 33 22.03 2.25 -15.08
C GLU A 33 23.28 2.06 -14.22
N TYR A 34 23.05 1.71 -12.97
CA TYR A 34 24.08 1.26 -12.05
C TYR A 34 23.82 -0.20 -11.69
N VAL A 35 24.90 -0.97 -11.54
CA VAL A 35 24.83 -2.42 -11.26
C VAL A 35 25.69 -2.73 -10.06
N GLY A 36 25.19 -3.62 -9.18
CA GLY A 36 25.89 -4.09 -7.99
C GLY A 36 25.46 -5.49 -7.57
N LEU A 37 26.05 -5.99 -6.51
CA LEU A 37 25.60 -7.23 -5.87
C LEU A 37 24.30 -6.97 -5.09
N SER A 38 23.45 -7.97 -5.02
CA SER A 38 22.19 -7.89 -4.29
C SER A 38 22.43 -7.63 -2.78
N PRO A 39 21.75 -6.64 -2.17
CA PRO A 39 21.73 -6.50 -0.72
C PRO A 39 20.79 -7.48 -0.03
N PHE A 40 19.96 -8.19 -0.80
CA PHE A 40 18.92 -9.10 -0.28
C PHE A 40 19.36 -10.58 -0.28
N LYS A 41 20.46 -10.89 -0.99
CA LYS A 41 20.96 -12.25 -1.13
C LYS A 41 22.48 -12.21 -1.28
N ASN A 42 23.16 -13.17 -0.66
CA ASN A 42 24.59 -13.33 -0.89
C ASN A 42 24.85 -13.95 -2.27
N GLU A 43 25.60 -13.24 -3.13
CA GLU A 43 25.88 -13.63 -4.51
C GLU A 43 27.26 -13.15 -4.97
N LYS A 44 27.80 -13.79 -6.00
CA LYS A 44 29.11 -13.42 -6.60
C LYS A 44 28.95 -12.65 -7.92
N THR A 45 27.81 -12.77 -8.56
CA THR A 45 27.50 -12.11 -9.83
C THR A 45 26.53 -10.98 -9.63
N PRO A 46 26.82 -9.75 -10.11
CA PRO A 46 25.92 -8.63 -9.96
C PRO A 46 24.54 -8.88 -10.60
N SER A 47 23.48 -8.75 -9.82
CA SER A 47 22.09 -8.90 -10.26
C SER A 47 21.20 -7.74 -9.84
N PHE A 48 21.76 -6.78 -9.12
CA PHE A 48 21.02 -5.62 -8.63
C PHE A 48 21.26 -4.42 -9.54
N THR A 49 20.20 -3.82 -10.03
CA THR A 49 20.25 -2.66 -10.94
C THR A 49 19.51 -1.47 -10.35
N VAL A 50 20.00 -0.28 -10.65
CA VAL A 50 19.41 1.00 -10.23
C VAL A 50 19.33 1.92 -11.45
N ASN A 51 18.18 2.55 -11.62
CA ASN A 51 17.93 3.51 -12.68
C ASN A 51 17.41 4.82 -12.07
N ASP A 52 18.22 5.88 -12.16
CA ASP A 52 17.88 7.19 -11.61
C ASP A 52 16.82 7.93 -12.44
N GLU A 53 16.77 7.73 -13.77
CA GLU A 53 15.78 8.36 -14.63
C GLU A 53 14.35 7.80 -14.34
N LYS A 54 14.28 6.52 -14.02
CA LYS A 54 13.03 5.83 -13.70
C LYS A 54 12.73 5.77 -12.19
N GLU A 55 13.61 6.31 -11.38
CA GLU A 55 13.49 6.37 -9.91
C GLU A 55 13.28 5.03 -9.22
N PHE A 56 13.87 3.94 -9.75
CA PHE A 56 13.69 2.62 -9.14
C PHE A 56 14.95 1.76 -9.13
N TYR A 57 14.91 0.71 -8.30
CA TYR A 57 15.84 -0.40 -8.34
C TYR A 57 15.13 -1.71 -8.69
N HIS A 58 15.88 -2.66 -9.23
CA HIS A 58 15.42 -4.03 -9.47
C HIS A 58 16.53 -5.03 -9.17
N CYS A 59 16.19 -6.09 -8.45
CA CYS A 59 17.07 -7.22 -8.16
C CYS A 59 16.61 -8.46 -8.93
N PHE A 60 17.34 -8.85 -9.96
CA PHE A 60 16.97 -10.00 -10.79
C PHE A 60 17.07 -11.35 -10.07
N SER A 61 17.92 -11.47 -9.05
CA SER A 61 18.09 -12.73 -8.31
C SER A 61 17.01 -13.01 -7.27
N THR A 62 16.31 -11.95 -6.80
CA THR A 62 15.28 -12.08 -5.76
C THR A 62 13.91 -11.56 -6.22
N ALA A 63 13.82 -10.97 -7.42
CA ALA A 63 12.66 -10.26 -7.93
C ALA A 63 12.23 -9.04 -7.09
N GLU A 64 13.06 -8.62 -6.14
CA GLU A 64 12.81 -7.43 -5.33
C GLU A 64 12.99 -6.16 -6.15
N HIS A 65 12.05 -5.26 -6.03
CA HIS A 65 12.07 -3.97 -6.73
C HIS A 65 11.36 -2.89 -5.92
N GLY A 66 11.58 -1.64 -6.28
CA GLY A 66 10.93 -0.51 -5.62
C GLY A 66 11.71 0.80 -5.77
N ASN A 67 11.27 1.80 -5.04
CA ASN A 67 11.89 3.12 -4.95
C ASN A 67 12.81 3.25 -3.72
N ILE A 68 13.28 4.46 -3.43
CA ILE A 68 14.19 4.73 -2.29
C ILE A 68 13.57 4.38 -0.94
N PHE A 69 12.24 4.54 -0.78
CA PHE A 69 11.57 4.19 0.48
C PHE A 69 11.52 2.66 0.64
N ASP A 70 11.13 1.94 -0.41
CA ASP A 70 11.10 0.47 -0.41
C ASP A 70 12.48 -0.10 -0.13
N PHE A 71 13.54 0.50 -0.69
CA PHE A 71 14.92 0.09 -0.47
C PHE A 71 15.30 0.18 1.02
N LEU A 72 15.09 1.35 1.65
CA LEU A 72 15.41 1.51 3.07
C LEU A 72 14.58 0.59 3.96
N MET A 73 13.28 0.49 3.70
CA MET A 73 12.40 -0.39 4.47
C MET A 73 12.89 -1.82 4.46
N LYS A 74 13.30 -2.34 3.29
CA LYS A 74 13.75 -3.73 3.13
C LYS A 74 15.15 -3.98 3.66
N THR A 75 16.09 -3.07 3.40
CA THR A 75 17.50 -3.28 3.78
C THR A 75 17.78 -2.98 5.25
N GLN A 76 17.01 -2.10 5.87
CA GLN A 76 17.18 -1.68 7.26
C GLN A 76 16.02 -2.13 8.16
N ASN A 77 15.07 -2.89 7.63
CA ASN A 77 13.86 -3.35 8.35
C ASN A 77 13.07 -2.22 9.01
N LEU A 78 12.97 -1.07 8.33
CA LEU A 78 12.29 0.12 8.81
C LEU A 78 10.81 0.10 8.46
N LYS A 79 9.98 0.70 9.31
CA LYS A 79 8.62 1.07 8.95
C LYS A 79 8.65 2.28 8.00
N PHE A 80 7.59 2.44 7.20
CA PHE A 80 7.52 3.51 6.22
C PHE A 80 7.81 4.91 6.80
N GLY A 81 7.22 5.24 7.96
CA GLY A 81 7.45 6.53 8.60
C GLY A 81 8.91 6.76 9.04
N GLU A 82 9.62 5.69 9.41
CA GLU A 82 11.05 5.75 9.78
C GLU A 82 11.90 5.95 8.51
N ALA A 83 11.58 5.25 7.43
CA ALA A 83 12.24 5.42 6.14
C ALA A 83 12.04 6.86 5.60
N VAL A 84 10.83 7.41 5.70
CA VAL A 84 10.55 8.81 5.31
C VAL A 84 11.40 9.79 6.13
N LYS A 85 11.46 9.63 7.45
CA LYS A 85 12.29 10.49 8.32
C LYS A 85 13.77 10.41 7.95
N ALA A 86 14.29 9.20 7.74
CA ALA A 86 15.69 8.98 7.37
C ALA A 86 16.04 9.64 6.03
N LEU A 87 15.15 9.47 5.02
CA LEU A 87 15.35 10.06 3.69
C LEU A 87 15.16 11.57 3.70
N ALA A 88 14.22 12.11 4.47
CA ALA A 88 14.06 13.55 4.64
C ALA A 88 15.33 14.20 5.24
N ASN A 89 15.89 13.59 6.28
CA ASN A 89 17.14 14.04 6.85
C ASN A 89 18.30 13.99 5.85
N LEU A 90 18.37 12.91 5.06
CA LEU A 90 19.38 12.77 4.00
C LEU A 90 19.21 13.80 2.89
N ALA A 91 17.97 14.19 2.59
CA ALA A 91 17.61 15.23 1.62
C ALA A 91 17.82 16.66 2.16
N GLY A 92 18.23 16.83 3.40
CA GLY A 92 18.33 18.14 4.07
C GLY A 92 16.97 18.80 4.30
N MET A 93 15.90 18.01 4.37
CA MET A 93 14.55 18.49 4.62
C MET A 93 14.21 18.42 6.11
N ARG A 94 13.38 19.36 6.56
CA ARG A 94 12.81 19.26 7.91
C ARG A 94 11.89 18.05 8.01
N PRO A 95 11.89 17.31 9.12
CA PRO A 95 10.94 16.24 9.36
C PRO A 95 9.50 16.75 9.23
N TYR A 96 8.64 15.99 8.56
CA TYR A 96 7.23 16.33 8.45
C TYR A 96 6.55 16.24 9.82
N THR A 97 5.85 17.29 10.21
CA THR A 97 5.06 17.34 11.43
C THR A 97 3.60 17.26 11.05
N PHE A 98 2.91 16.23 11.50
CA PHE A 98 1.49 16.05 11.27
C PHE A 98 0.69 17.12 12.03
N SER A 99 -0.27 17.73 11.37
CA SER A 99 -1.20 18.66 11.96
C SER A 99 -2.31 17.92 12.73
N LYS A 100 -3.04 18.63 13.60
CA LYS A 100 -4.25 18.07 14.24
C LYS A 100 -5.27 17.60 13.21
N GLN A 101 -5.37 18.28 12.07
CA GLN A 101 -6.25 17.93 10.98
C GLN A 101 -5.82 16.61 10.29
N ASP A 102 -4.52 16.35 10.17
CA ASP A 102 -4.02 15.07 9.66
C ASP A 102 -4.35 13.92 10.63
N GLU A 103 -4.23 14.15 11.94
CA GLU A 103 -4.57 13.17 12.98
C GLU A 103 -6.07 12.84 12.95
N GLU A 104 -6.92 13.84 12.80
CA GLU A 104 -8.36 13.68 12.70
C GLU A 104 -8.78 12.93 11.43
N ARG A 105 -8.19 13.27 10.28
CA ARG A 105 -8.39 12.52 9.03
C ARG A 105 -8.00 11.04 9.17
N GLU A 106 -6.89 10.75 9.85
CA GLU A 106 -6.46 9.37 10.10
C GLU A 106 -7.44 8.63 11.01
N LYS A 107 -7.91 9.28 12.09
CA LYS A 107 -8.92 8.73 12.98
C LYS A 107 -10.19 8.37 12.22
N ASN A 108 -10.71 9.32 11.42
CA ASN A 108 -11.89 9.11 10.59
C ASN A 108 -11.68 7.96 9.59
N TRP A 109 -10.50 7.91 8.95
CA TRP A 109 -10.14 6.80 8.03
C TRP A 109 -10.15 5.43 8.72
N LEU A 110 -9.61 5.32 9.94
CA LEU A 110 -9.61 4.09 10.71
C LEU A 110 -11.03 3.65 11.09
N GLU A 111 -11.90 4.58 11.42
CA GLU A 111 -13.31 4.30 11.67
C GLU A 111 -14.01 3.78 10.41
N TYR A 112 -13.84 4.46 9.25
CA TYR A 112 -14.36 3.98 7.98
C TYR A 112 -13.86 2.58 7.65
N LYS A 113 -12.57 2.34 7.80
CA LYS A 113 -11.97 1.03 7.56
C LYS A 113 -12.60 -0.05 8.45
N SER A 114 -12.89 0.26 9.71
CA SER A 114 -13.56 -0.65 10.63
C SER A 114 -14.97 -1.00 10.16
N ILE A 115 -15.75 0.01 9.76
CA ILE A 115 -17.09 -0.18 9.21
C ILE A 115 -17.03 -1.07 7.97
N TYR A 116 -16.22 -0.71 6.96
CA TYR A 116 -16.06 -1.50 5.75
C TYR A 116 -15.64 -2.94 6.04
N SER A 117 -14.70 -3.15 6.95
CA SER A 117 -14.24 -4.51 7.30
C SER A 117 -15.39 -5.36 7.87
N ARG A 118 -16.24 -4.80 8.73
CA ARG A 118 -17.40 -5.48 9.29
C ARG A 118 -18.40 -5.90 8.20
N TYR A 119 -18.65 -5.02 7.23
CA TYR A 119 -19.56 -5.33 6.13
C TYR A 119 -18.97 -6.32 5.13
N VAL A 120 -17.67 -6.23 4.84
CA VAL A 120 -16.99 -7.22 4.01
C VAL A 120 -17.10 -8.63 4.62
N GLU A 121 -16.84 -8.78 5.92
CA GLU A 121 -16.97 -10.07 6.59
C GLU A 121 -18.41 -10.59 6.55
N LYS A 122 -19.40 -9.72 6.80
CA LYS A 122 -20.82 -10.11 6.76
C LYS A 122 -21.23 -10.56 5.35
N TYR A 123 -20.93 -9.78 4.31
CA TYR A 123 -21.28 -10.17 2.94
C TYR A 123 -20.52 -11.41 2.47
N HIS A 124 -19.28 -11.59 2.93
CA HIS A 124 -18.52 -12.80 2.68
C HIS A 124 -19.19 -14.02 3.34
N HIS A 125 -19.62 -13.88 4.58
CA HIS A 125 -20.39 -14.91 5.29
C HIS A 125 -21.71 -15.24 4.57
N GLU A 126 -22.45 -14.22 4.11
CA GLU A 126 -23.69 -14.39 3.35
C GLU A 126 -23.48 -15.20 2.06
N LEU A 127 -22.39 -15.00 1.35
CA LEU A 127 -22.10 -15.78 0.14
C LEU A 127 -22.09 -17.28 0.39
N PHE A 128 -21.60 -17.72 1.56
CA PHE A 128 -21.48 -19.15 1.86
C PHE A 128 -22.71 -19.73 2.56
N ASN A 129 -23.42 -18.93 3.33
CA ASN A 129 -24.44 -19.40 4.26
C ASN A 129 -25.86 -19.00 3.85
N ASN A 130 -26.05 -18.03 2.96
CA ASN A 130 -27.38 -17.63 2.52
C ASN A 130 -27.86 -18.55 1.36
N PRO A 131 -29.03 -19.19 1.49
CA PRO A 131 -29.61 -20.03 0.41
C PRO A 131 -29.80 -19.26 -0.90
N SER A 132 -30.12 -17.97 -0.85
CA SER A 132 -30.30 -17.12 -2.03
C SER A 132 -29.01 -16.84 -2.80
N ALA A 133 -27.83 -17.15 -2.23
CA ALA A 133 -26.54 -16.94 -2.87
C ALA A 133 -26.16 -18.02 -3.90
N GLU A 134 -26.99 -19.03 -4.13
CA GLU A 134 -26.65 -20.15 -5.01
C GLU A 134 -26.37 -19.71 -6.45
N ALA A 135 -27.18 -18.81 -6.99
CA ALA A 135 -26.94 -18.21 -8.31
C ALA A 135 -25.59 -17.48 -8.39
N ALA A 136 -25.22 -16.73 -7.35
CA ALA A 136 -23.94 -16.05 -7.27
C ALA A 136 -22.75 -17.02 -7.19
N LYS A 137 -22.88 -18.10 -6.40
CA LYS A 137 -21.86 -19.16 -6.34
C LYS A 137 -21.65 -19.82 -7.69
N ASN A 138 -22.73 -20.12 -8.41
CA ASN A 138 -22.67 -20.71 -9.75
C ASN A 138 -22.02 -19.75 -10.75
N TYR A 139 -22.34 -18.47 -10.70
CA TYR A 139 -21.68 -17.46 -11.51
C TYR A 139 -20.17 -17.39 -11.25
N LEU A 140 -19.74 -17.40 -9.99
CA LEU A 140 -18.31 -17.41 -9.64
C LEU A 140 -17.60 -18.66 -10.18
N LYS A 141 -18.23 -19.84 -10.10
CA LYS A 141 -17.71 -21.08 -10.70
C LYS A 141 -17.57 -20.97 -12.22
N GLN A 142 -18.57 -20.42 -12.91
CA GLN A 142 -18.52 -20.20 -14.38
C GLN A 142 -17.37 -19.24 -14.77
N ARG A 143 -17.02 -18.29 -13.89
CA ARG A 143 -15.88 -17.39 -14.07
C ARG A 143 -14.54 -18.03 -13.66
N ASN A 144 -14.50 -19.32 -13.38
CA ASN A 144 -13.33 -20.10 -12.95
C ASN A 144 -12.68 -19.56 -11.65
N LEU A 145 -13.45 -18.89 -10.81
CA LEU A 145 -12.95 -18.46 -9.50
C LEU A 145 -13.01 -19.63 -8.51
N THR A 146 -11.85 -19.97 -8.00
CA THR A 146 -11.72 -21.05 -7.01
C THR A 146 -12.20 -20.58 -5.63
N SER A 147 -12.62 -21.51 -4.77
CA SER A 147 -12.97 -21.21 -3.38
C SER A 147 -11.82 -20.53 -2.61
N LYS A 148 -10.56 -20.82 -2.98
CA LYS A 148 -9.38 -20.19 -2.39
C LYS A 148 -9.30 -18.69 -2.75
N GLU A 149 -9.59 -18.37 -4.01
CA GLU A 149 -9.60 -16.96 -4.47
C GLU A 149 -10.79 -16.20 -3.89
N VAL A 150 -11.98 -16.79 -3.87
CA VAL A 150 -13.16 -16.20 -3.24
C VAL A 150 -12.89 -15.85 -1.78
N LYS A 151 -12.24 -16.74 -1.02
CA LYS A 151 -11.84 -16.49 0.38
C LYS A 151 -10.73 -15.45 0.47
N LYS A 152 -9.71 -15.55 -0.38
CA LYS A 152 -8.57 -14.60 -0.40
C LYS A 152 -9.01 -13.16 -0.66
N PHE A 153 -9.91 -12.95 -1.61
CA PHE A 153 -10.41 -11.63 -1.98
C PHE A 153 -11.68 -11.23 -1.23
N LYS A 154 -12.15 -12.06 -0.30
CA LYS A 154 -13.36 -11.83 0.50
C LYS A 154 -14.56 -11.42 -0.36
N ILE A 155 -14.76 -12.12 -1.47
CA ILE A 155 -15.91 -11.88 -2.33
C ILE A 155 -17.17 -12.22 -1.55
N GLY A 156 -18.14 -11.31 -1.55
CA GLY A 156 -19.36 -11.41 -0.78
C GLY A 156 -20.62 -11.44 -1.65
N PHE A 157 -21.75 -11.69 -1.01
CA PHE A 157 -23.07 -11.65 -1.62
C PHE A 157 -23.97 -10.69 -0.84
N VAL A 158 -24.55 -9.75 -1.56
CA VAL A 158 -25.61 -8.88 -1.03
C VAL A 158 -26.92 -9.48 -1.47
N GLY A 159 -27.66 -10.07 -0.55
CA GLY A 159 -29.00 -10.60 -0.81
C GLY A 159 -29.99 -9.48 -1.17
N ASN A 160 -31.22 -9.85 -1.50
CA ASN A 160 -32.33 -8.91 -1.71
C ASN A 160 -32.74 -8.18 -0.41
N ASP A 161 -32.05 -8.44 0.69
CA ASP A 161 -32.34 -7.85 1.98
C ASP A 161 -31.86 -6.39 2.01
N SER A 162 -32.77 -5.50 1.64
CA SER A 162 -32.56 -4.06 1.61
C SER A 162 -32.28 -3.46 3.01
N VAL A 163 -32.62 -4.15 4.07
CA VAL A 163 -32.44 -3.67 5.45
C VAL A 163 -30.97 -3.38 5.72
N PHE A 164 -30.12 -4.33 5.41
CA PHE A 164 -28.69 -4.24 5.66
C PHE A 164 -27.99 -3.20 4.80
N TYR A 165 -28.38 -3.08 3.53
CA TYR A 165 -27.90 -2.03 2.65
C TYR A 165 -28.33 -0.64 3.15
N ASN A 166 -29.55 -0.52 3.64
CA ASN A 166 -30.08 0.73 4.18
C ASN A 166 -29.41 1.11 5.50
N GLU A 167 -29.09 0.15 6.38
CA GLU A 167 -28.30 0.39 7.58
C GLU A 167 -26.91 0.92 7.25
N LEU A 168 -26.20 0.28 6.29
CA LEU A 168 -24.90 0.75 5.83
C LEU A 168 -24.99 2.15 5.23
N LYS A 169 -25.97 2.37 4.35
CA LYS A 169 -26.19 3.66 3.74
C LYS A 169 -26.45 4.76 4.78
N LYS A 170 -27.27 4.46 5.78
CA LYS A 170 -27.55 5.40 6.88
C LYS A 170 -26.29 5.70 7.69
N GLU A 171 -25.56 4.66 8.13
CA GLU A 171 -24.33 4.81 8.90
C GLU A 171 -23.26 5.61 8.14
N LEU A 172 -23.13 5.42 6.82
CA LEU A 172 -22.20 6.18 5.98
C LEU A 172 -22.67 7.61 5.72
N LEU A 173 -23.98 7.83 5.52
CA LEU A 173 -24.54 9.17 5.28
C LEU A 173 -24.51 10.03 6.54
N ASP A 174 -24.84 9.47 7.70
CA ASP A 174 -24.80 10.20 8.97
C ASP A 174 -23.37 10.70 9.26
N ARG A 175 -22.36 9.92 8.88
CA ARG A 175 -20.96 10.33 9.04
C ARG A 175 -20.46 11.25 7.95
N LEU A 176 -20.88 11.11 6.70
CA LEU A 176 -20.58 12.05 5.63
C LEU A 176 -21.19 13.43 5.87
N SER A 177 -22.42 13.50 6.40
CA SER A 177 -23.05 14.76 6.78
C SER A 177 -22.30 15.47 7.90
N TYR A 178 -21.77 14.72 8.88
CA TYR A 178 -20.90 15.28 9.91
C TYR A 178 -19.62 15.87 9.33
N LEU A 179 -18.95 15.19 8.39
CA LEU A 179 -17.73 15.67 7.74
C LEU A 179 -17.96 16.90 6.83
N ILE A 180 -19.17 17.05 6.29
CA ILE A 180 -19.54 18.22 5.45
C ILE A 180 -19.90 19.41 6.33
N SER A 181 -20.47 19.19 7.53
CA SER A 181 -20.89 20.27 8.44
C SER A 181 -19.71 20.90 9.21
N GLU A 182 -18.55 20.27 9.25
CA GLU A 182 -17.34 20.79 9.91
C GLU A 182 -16.32 21.46 8.95
N ASN A 183 -16.65 21.57 7.65
CA ASN A 183 -15.88 22.32 6.67
C ASN A 183 -16.66 23.53 6.17
#